data_0ca4d9e9bff26e59e99679e146c3dbbf
#
_entry.id   0ca4d9e9bff26e59e99679e146c3dbbf
#
_cell.length_a   1.000
_cell.length_b   1.000
_cell.length_c   1.000
_cell.angle_alpha   90.00
_cell.angle_beta   90.00
_cell.angle_gamma   90.00
#
_symmetry.space_group_name_H-M   'P 1'
#
loop_
_entity.id
_entity.type
_entity.pdbx_description
1 polymer ?
#
loop_
_entity_poly.entity_id
_entity_poly.type
_entity_poly.pdbx_seq_one_letter_code
_entity_poly.pdbx_strand_id
1 'polypeptide(L)'
;MDYVEAASALGEAIRNSAEFQAWQSAELAMLQDEKAQTLMSDFKDLQMKLVHASRDDMDKDELEKIRDVLMDKQKELNEYEVTKYYFDGKKGFETMMRTVNDIISHFLQGDNGGCSGSCSTCSGCH
;
A
#
# COMPACT_ATOMS: atom_id res chain seq x y z
N MET A 1 -8.19 -13.45 -29.10
CA MET A 1 -8.18 -13.52 -27.62
C MET A 1 -9.33 -12.72 -27.07
N ASP A 2 -10.21 -13.35 -26.34
CA ASP A 2 -11.28 -12.59 -25.70
C ASP A 2 -10.80 -11.99 -24.36
N TYR A 3 -11.68 -11.24 -23.70
CA TYR A 3 -11.27 -10.54 -22.47
C TYR A 3 -10.95 -11.51 -21.33
N VAL A 4 -11.56 -12.68 -21.30
CA VAL A 4 -11.29 -13.67 -20.26
C VAL A 4 -9.89 -14.25 -20.46
N GLU A 5 -9.54 -14.60 -21.69
CA GLU A 5 -8.21 -15.09 -22.01
C GLU A 5 -7.15 -14.03 -21.74
N ALA A 6 -7.44 -12.80 -22.12
CA ALA A 6 -6.50 -11.69 -21.90
C ALA A 6 -6.30 -11.45 -20.39
N ALA A 7 -7.36 -11.50 -19.60
CA ALA A 7 -7.27 -11.34 -18.15
C ALA A 7 -6.46 -12.47 -17.52
N SER A 8 -6.65 -13.70 -17.99
CA SER A 8 -5.89 -14.86 -17.52
C SER A 8 -4.40 -14.70 -17.83
N ALA A 9 -4.09 -14.27 -19.05
CA ALA A 9 -2.70 -14.03 -19.46
C ALA A 9 -2.07 -12.91 -18.62
N LEU A 10 -2.83 -11.85 -18.36
CA LEU A 10 -2.37 -10.76 -17.51
C LEU A 10 -2.11 -11.25 -16.09
N GLY A 11 -3.02 -12.04 -15.53
CA GLY A 11 -2.86 -12.61 -14.20
C GLY A 11 -1.60 -13.45 -14.08
N GLU A 12 -1.31 -14.27 -15.08
CA GLU A 12 -0.08 -15.06 -15.11
C GLU A 12 1.16 -14.16 -15.19
N ALA A 13 1.10 -13.13 -16.01
CA ALA A 13 2.22 -12.20 -16.14
C ALA A 13 2.50 -11.48 -14.82
N ILE A 14 1.43 -11.07 -14.11
CA ILE A 14 1.56 -10.43 -12.80
C ILE A 14 2.18 -11.42 -11.80
N ARG A 15 1.68 -12.64 -11.75
CA ARG A 15 2.18 -13.66 -10.83
C ARG A 15 3.66 -13.96 -11.06
N ASN A 16 4.09 -13.91 -12.29
CA ASN A 16 5.49 -14.20 -12.66
C ASN A 16 6.38 -12.96 -12.62
N SER A 17 5.83 -11.81 -12.29
CA SER A 17 6.62 -10.57 -12.23
C SER A 17 7.54 -10.56 -11.02
N ALA A 18 8.64 -9.82 -11.13
CA ALA A 18 9.58 -9.64 -10.02
C ALA A 18 8.89 -8.96 -8.83
N GLU A 19 8.00 -8.02 -9.10
CA GLU A 19 7.27 -7.28 -8.08
C GLU A 19 6.38 -8.20 -7.25
N PHE A 20 5.66 -9.10 -7.89
CA PHE A 20 4.79 -10.03 -7.18
C PHE A 20 5.60 -11.04 -6.38
N GLN A 21 6.69 -11.56 -6.97
CA GLN A 21 7.55 -12.51 -6.29
C GLN A 21 8.21 -11.88 -5.06
N ALA A 22 8.66 -10.64 -5.17
CA ALA A 22 9.23 -9.91 -4.05
C ALA A 22 8.21 -9.68 -2.95
N TRP A 23 6.98 -9.33 -3.33
CA TRP A 23 5.89 -9.13 -2.38
C TRP A 23 5.56 -10.42 -1.63
N GLN A 24 5.43 -11.53 -2.34
CA GLN A 24 5.16 -12.83 -1.71
C GLN A 24 6.27 -13.25 -0.75
N SER A 25 7.52 -13.08 -1.16
CA SER A 25 8.67 -13.42 -0.32
C SER A 25 8.69 -12.57 0.94
N ALA A 26 8.38 -11.29 0.82
CA ALA A 26 8.33 -10.38 1.94
C ALA A 26 7.22 -10.74 2.92
N GLU A 27 6.04 -11.11 2.40
CA GLU A 27 4.93 -11.54 3.24
C GLU A 27 5.29 -12.81 4.03
N LEU A 28 5.94 -13.75 3.37
CA LEU A 28 6.36 -14.99 4.02
C LEU A 28 7.38 -14.70 5.12
N ALA A 29 8.34 -13.83 4.84
CA ALA A 29 9.34 -13.44 5.83
C ALA A 29 8.69 -12.79 7.05
N MET A 30 7.67 -11.96 6.84
CA MET A 30 6.91 -11.35 7.93
C MET A 30 6.23 -12.41 8.80
N LEU A 31 5.62 -13.41 8.18
CA LEU A 31 4.91 -14.46 8.91
C LEU A 31 5.86 -15.31 9.76
N GLN A 32 7.13 -15.38 9.38
CA GLN A 32 8.12 -16.20 10.07
C GLN A 32 8.97 -15.44 11.09
N ASP A 33 8.75 -14.14 11.21
CA ASP A 33 9.58 -13.29 12.06
C ASP A 33 8.75 -12.67 13.17
N GLU A 34 8.94 -13.13 14.39
CA GLU A 34 8.20 -12.66 15.56
C GLU A 34 8.41 -11.18 15.83
N LYS A 35 9.64 -10.70 15.68
CA LYS A 35 9.95 -9.30 15.93
C LYS A 35 9.21 -8.40 14.94
N ALA A 36 9.19 -8.81 13.67
CA ALA A 36 8.46 -8.05 12.63
C ALA A 36 6.97 -7.99 12.96
N GLN A 37 6.39 -9.10 13.37
CA GLN A 37 4.97 -9.15 13.75
C GLN A 37 4.68 -8.26 14.95
N THR A 38 5.55 -8.27 15.95
CA THR A 38 5.40 -7.44 17.13
C THR A 38 5.48 -5.95 16.76
N LEU A 39 6.47 -5.59 15.94
CA LEU A 39 6.61 -4.21 15.48
C LEU A 39 5.37 -3.73 14.72
N MET A 40 4.85 -4.57 13.84
CA MET A 40 3.64 -4.24 13.08
C MET A 40 2.42 -4.11 13.99
N SER A 41 2.26 -5.01 14.93
CA SER A 41 1.16 -4.98 15.88
C SER A 41 1.22 -3.72 16.75
N ASP A 42 2.38 -3.40 17.27
CA ASP A 42 2.59 -2.21 18.08
C ASP A 42 2.28 -0.94 17.29
N PHE A 43 2.70 -0.91 16.02
CA PHE A 43 2.44 0.23 15.16
C PHE A 43 0.94 0.43 14.92
N LYS A 44 0.23 -0.65 14.63
CA LYS A 44 -1.22 -0.60 14.45
C LYS A 44 -1.94 -0.14 15.70
N ASP A 45 -1.52 -0.65 16.85
CA ASP A 45 -2.10 -0.25 18.13
C ASP A 45 -1.91 1.25 18.39
N LEU A 46 -0.74 1.77 18.07
CA LEU A 46 -0.45 3.19 18.22
C LEU A 46 -1.27 4.04 17.26
N GLN A 47 -1.46 3.56 16.02
CA GLN A 47 -2.33 4.25 15.06
C GLN A 47 -3.77 4.33 15.57
N MET A 48 -4.29 3.22 16.09
CA MET A 48 -5.63 3.18 16.67
C MET A 48 -5.75 4.12 17.86
N LYS A 49 -4.73 4.13 18.71
CA LYS A 49 -4.69 5.00 19.86
C LYS A 49 -4.74 6.48 19.46
N LEU A 50 -4.01 6.83 18.40
CA LEU A 50 -4.02 8.20 17.88
C LEU A 50 -5.40 8.57 17.33
N VAL A 51 -6.05 7.67 16.61
CA VAL A 51 -7.38 7.90 16.07
C VAL A 51 -8.38 8.13 17.21
N HIS A 52 -8.36 7.28 18.25
CA HIS A 52 -9.26 7.42 19.39
C HIS A 52 -8.99 8.70 20.17
N ALA A 53 -7.72 9.02 20.37
CA ALA A 53 -7.34 10.25 21.07
C ALA A 53 -7.83 11.50 20.32
N SER A 54 -7.75 11.48 19.00
CA SER A 54 -8.22 12.59 18.18
C SER A 54 -9.73 12.76 18.27
N ARG A 55 -10.46 11.67 18.39
CA ARG A 55 -11.93 11.70 18.51
C ARG A 55 -12.38 12.20 19.87
N ASP A 56 -11.59 11.91 20.91
CA ASP A 56 -11.96 12.20 22.29
C ASP A 56 -11.49 13.58 22.75
N ASP A 57 -11.11 14.44 21.81
CA ASP A 57 -10.61 15.79 22.10
C ASP A 57 -9.51 15.80 23.17
N MET A 58 -8.61 14.82 23.06
CA MET A 58 -7.50 14.72 23.99
C MET A 58 -6.60 15.95 23.88
N ASP A 59 -5.97 16.29 24.99
CA ASP A 59 -5.04 17.40 25.06
C ASP A 59 -3.99 17.33 23.95
N LYS A 60 -3.68 18.49 23.38
CA LYS A 60 -2.74 18.61 22.26
C LYS A 60 -1.36 18.03 22.60
N ASP A 61 -0.90 18.24 23.82
CA ASP A 61 0.40 17.73 24.27
C ASP A 61 0.41 16.20 24.28
N GLU A 62 -0.69 15.59 24.68
CA GLU A 62 -0.80 14.13 24.69
C GLU A 62 -0.87 13.57 23.26
N LEU A 63 -1.55 14.28 22.35
CA LEU A 63 -1.59 13.90 20.94
C LEU A 63 -0.19 13.93 20.33
N GLU A 64 0.59 14.95 20.65
CA GLU A 64 1.96 15.07 20.18
C GLU A 64 2.83 13.92 20.67
N LYS A 65 2.67 13.54 21.93
CA LYS A 65 3.40 12.40 22.50
C LYS A 65 3.09 11.11 21.76
N ILE A 66 1.81 10.89 21.47
CA ILE A 66 1.39 9.70 20.73
C ILE A 66 2.00 9.71 19.33
N ARG A 67 1.97 10.87 18.66
CA ARG A 67 2.56 11.02 17.32
C ARG A 67 4.07 10.76 17.35
N ASP A 68 4.77 11.26 18.37
CA ASP A 68 6.20 11.05 18.50
C ASP A 68 6.54 9.57 18.66
N VAL A 69 5.79 8.87 19.51
CA VAL A 69 5.98 7.43 19.70
C VAL A 69 5.68 6.68 18.41
N LEU A 70 4.63 7.10 17.70
CA LEU A 70 4.26 6.50 16.42
C LEU A 70 5.36 6.69 15.37
N MET A 71 5.94 7.88 15.31
CA MET A 71 7.05 8.17 14.39
C MET A 71 8.28 7.34 14.72
N ASP A 72 8.60 7.17 16.00
CA ASP A 72 9.71 6.32 16.42
C ASP A 72 9.48 4.88 16.01
N LYS A 73 8.25 4.40 16.17
CA LYS A 73 7.90 3.03 15.78
C LYS A 73 7.99 2.86 14.26
N GLN A 74 7.55 3.86 13.50
CA GLN A 74 7.68 3.83 12.06
C GLN A 74 9.14 3.77 11.63
N LYS A 75 10.01 4.50 12.33
CA LYS A 75 11.44 4.46 12.07
C LYS A 75 12.00 3.07 12.32
N GLU A 76 11.61 2.44 13.41
CA GLU A 76 12.01 1.05 13.69
C GLU A 76 11.57 0.11 12.57
N LEU A 77 10.32 0.27 12.10
CA LEU A 77 9.80 -0.54 10.99
C LEU A 77 10.61 -0.34 9.71
N ASN A 78 11.01 0.90 9.43
CA ASN A 78 11.78 1.23 8.23
C ASN A 78 13.22 0.77 8.30
N GLU A 79 13.75 0.58 9.49
CA GLU A 79 15.13 0.16 9.71
C GLU A 79 15.28 -1.34 9.87
N TYR A 80 14.27 -2.02 10.40
CA TYR A 80 14.32 -3.46 10.56
C TYR A 80 14.17 -4.13 9.19
N GLU A 81 15.12 -4.97 8.84
CA GLU A 81 15.23 -5.53 7.50
C GLU A 81 13.94 -6.20 7.01
N VAL A 82 13.32 -7.03 7.84
CA VAL A 82 12.11 -7.78 7.44
C VAL A 82 10.94 -6.85 7.17
N THR A 83 10.68 -5.89 8.05
CA THR A 83 9.57 -4.95 7.85
C THR A 83 9.85 -3.97 6.72
N LYS A 84 11.10 -3.54 6.57
CA LYS A 84 11.49 -2.69 5.45
C LYS A 84 11.25 -3.41 4.12
N TYR A 85 11.67 -4.66 4.04
CA TYR A 85 11.47 -5.46 2.84
C TYR A 85 9.97 -5.64 2.54
N TYR A 86 9.18 -5.83 3.57
CA TYR A 86 7.73 -5.94 3.45
C TYR A 86 7.12 -4.67 2.85
N PHE A 87 7.45 -3.50 3.37
CA PHE A 87 6.90 -2.24 2.87
C PHE A 87 7.40 -1.93 1.46
N ASP A 88 8.65 -2.21 1.15
CA ASP A 88 9.20 -2.02 -0.19
C ASP A 88 8.49 -2.92 -1.19
N GLY A 89 8.28 -4.18 -0.83
CA GLY A 89 7.57 -5.14 -1.68
C GLY A 89 6.13 -4.73 -1.92
N LYS A 90 5.46 -4.29 -0.87
CA LYS A 90 4.07 -3.81 -0.96
C LYS A 90 3.98 -2.62 -1.89
N LYS A 91 4.87 -1.65 -1.74
CA LYS A 91 4.89 -0.45 -2.58
C LYS A 91 5.15 -0.80 -4.04
N GLY A 92 6.10 -1.69 -4.28
CA GLY A 92 6.41 -2.14 -5.65
C GLY A 92 5.23 -2.83 -6.30
N PHE A 93 4.55 -3.70 -5.57
CA PHE A 93 3.37 -4.39 -6.07
C PHE A 93 2.22 -3.41 -6.33
N GLU A 94 1.96 -2.50 -5.40
CA GLU A 94 0.92 -1.50 -5.56
C GLU A 94 1.17 -0.59 -6.76
N THR A 95 2.42 -0.19 -6.97
CA THR A 95 2.82 0.64 -8.11
C THR A 95 2.59 -0.12 -9.42
N MET A 96 2.95 -1.39 -9.47
CA MET A 96 2.71 -2.23 -10.64
C MET A 96 1.22 -2.33 -10.93
N MET A 97 0.40 -2.60 -9.93
CA MET A 97 -1.05 -2.72 -10.11
C MET A 97 -1.68 -1.40 -10.54
N ARG A 98 -1.17 -0.29 -10.04
CA ARG A 98 -1.62 1.04 -10.49
C ARG A 98 -1.31 1.22 -11.98
N THR A 99 -0.13 0.84 -12.40
CA THR A 99 0.26 0.90 -13.82
C THR A 99 -0.67 0.05 -14.68
N VAL A 100 -0.97 -1.18 -14.23
CA VAL A 100 -1.88 -2.07 -14.94
C VAL A 100 -3.27 -1.42 -15.08
N ASN A 101 -3.78 -0.89 -13.98
CA ASN A 101 -5.09 -0.25 -13.97
C ASN A 101 -5.12 0.99 -14.86
N ASP A 102 -4.04 1.77 -14.87
CA ASP A 102 -3.94 2.96 -15.72
C ASP A 102 -3.96 2.58 -17.20
N ILE A 103 -3.28 1.51 -17.55
CA ILE A 103 -3.27 1.03 -18.95
C ILE A 103 -4.67 0.60 -19.36
N ILE A 104 -5.33 -0.18 -18.51
CA ILE A 104 -6.70 -0.63 -18.79
C ILE A 104 -7.62 0.58 -18.95
N SER A 105 -7.53 1.52 -18.03
CA SER A 105 -8.37 2.73 -18.07
C SER A 105 -8.13 3.55 -19.32
N HIS A 106 -6.87 3.64 -19.75
CA HIS A 106 -6.52 4.35 -20.98
C HIS A 106 -7.27 3.78 -22.19
N PHE A 107 -7.30 2.45 -22.31
CA PHE A 107 -8.00 1.81 -23.40
C PHE A 107 -9.51 1.95 -23.32
N LEU A 108 -10.06 1.93 -22.11
CA LEU A 108 -11.50 2.08 -21.93
C LEU A 108 -11.99 3.48 -22.21
N GLN A 109 -11.15 4.49 -21.94
CA GLN A 109 -11.51 5.89 -22.20
C GLN A 109 -11.21 6.31 -23.64
N GLY A 110 -10.43 5.50 -24.35
CA GLY A 110 -10.05 5.80 -25.71
C GLY A 110 -9.23 7.07 -25.81
N ASP A 111 -9.27 7.70 -26.98
CA ASP A 111 -8.47 8.90 -27.25
C ASP A 111 -9.09 10.18 -26.68
N ASN A 112 -10.11 10.07 -25.88
CA ASN A 112 -10.71 11.22 -25.20
C ASN A 112 -9.79 11.68 -24.09
N GLY A 113 -8.59 11.99 -24.42
CA GLY A 113 -7.52 12.20 -23.46
C GLY A 113 -7.70 13.36 -22.49
N GLY A 114 -8.74 14.12 -22.65
CA GLY A 114 -8.91 15.29 -21.82
C GLY A 114 -8.95 15.03 -20.34
N CYS A 115 -9.52 13.91 -19.96
CA CYS A 115 -9.66 13.58 -18.54
C CYS A 115 -8.84 12.39 -18.12
N SER A 116 -7.96 11.91 -18.98
CA SER A 116 -7.34 10.61 -18.75
C SER A 116 -6.61 10.50 -17.42
N GLY A 117 -5.65 11.32 -17.18
CA GLY A 117 -4.79 11.15 -16.01
C GLY A 117 -5.43 11.48 -14.68
N SER A 118 -6.52 12.18 -14.70
CA SER A 118 -7.12 12.69 -13.46
C SER A 118 -8.57 12.30 -13.32
N CYS A 119 -8.97 11.22 -13.95
CA CYS A 119 -10.38 10.83 -13.95
C CYS A 119 -10.95 10.62 -12.57
N SER A 120 -10.18 10.10 -11.66
CA SER A 120 -10.66 9.91 -10.29
C SER A 120 -10.96 11.24 -9.61
N THR A 121 -10.22 12.28 -9.98
CA THR A 121 -10.45 13.60 -9.43
C THR A 121 -11.35 14.42 -10.33
N CYS A 122 -11.62 13.91 -11.51
CA CYS A 122 -12.46 14.58 -12.50
C CYS A 122 -13.92 14.17 -12.43
N SER A 123 -14.34 13.64 -11.29
CA SER A 123 -15.75 13.31 -11.13
C SER A 123 -16.64 14.52 -11.40
N GLY A 124 -16.08 15.71 -11.28
CA GLY A 124 -16.75 16.93 -11.62
C GLY A 124 -16.63 17.35 -13.07
N CYS A 125 -15.91 16.61 -13.88
CA CYS A 125 -15.69 16.99 -15.28
C CYS A 125 -16.78 16.51 -16.24
N HIS A 126 -17.83 16.01 -15.73
CA HIS A 126 -18.91 15.44 -16.55
C HIS A 126 -19.79 16.50 -17.17
#